data_6a3a9fea97013d0b94e3fecd69ddd890
#
_entry.id   6a3a9fea97013d0b94e3fecd69ddd890
#
_cell.length_a   1.000
_cell.length_b   1.000
_cell.length_c   1.000
_cell.angle_alpha   90.00
_cell.angle_beta   90.00
_cell.angle_gamma   90.00
#
_symmetry.space_group_name_H-M   'P 1'
#
loop_
_entity.id
_entity.type
_entity.pdbx_description
1 polymer ?
#
loop_
_entity_poly.entity_id
_entity_poly.type
_entity_poly.pdbx_seq_one_letter_code
_entity_poly.pdbx_strand_id
1 'polypeptide(L)' 'MEAYEALSNAVVLQAVKDWRSARKRNDSRTIHECEAFFLSGRFNLFNDLDGEAVLQKLRREG' A
#
# COMPACT_ATOMS: atom_id res chain seq x y z
N MET A 1 -11.78 -3.88 -12.13
CA MET A 1 -10.34 -3.78 -12.20
C MET A 1 -9.77 -2.91 -11.10
N GLU A 2 -8.77 -3.39 -10.43
CA GLU A 2 -8.11 -2.66 -9.35
C GLU A 2 -7.17 -1.60 -9.91
N ALA A 3 -7.14 -0.43 -9.25
CA ALA A 3 -6.16 0.58 -9.57
C ALA A 3 -4.73 0.02 -9.41
N TYR A 4 -4.60 -1.05 -8.66
CA TYR A 4 -3.29 -1.61 -8.35
C TYR A 4 -2.64 -2.31 -9.53
N GLU A 5 -3.40 -2.61 -10.56
CA GLU A 5 -2.82 -3.20 -11.76
C GLU A 5 -1.85 -2.25 -12.46
N ALA A 6 -1.98 -0.96 -12.17
CA ALA A 6 -1.04 0.02 -12.70
C ALA A 6 0.30 0.00 -11.98
N LEU A 7 0.35 -0.65 -10.82
CA LEU A 7 1.58 -0.77 -10.04
C LEU A 7 2.37 -1.95 -10.57
N SER A 8 3.42 -1.66 -11.31
CA SER A 8 4.22 -2.72 -11.93
C SER A 8 5.34 -3.24 -11.03
N ASN A 9 5.57 -2.59 -9.90
CA ASN A 9 6.66 -2.97 -9.01
C ASN A 9 6.19 -4.00 -8.00
N ALA A 10 6.87 -5.15 -7.96
CA ALA A 10 6.49 -6.25 -7.08
C ALA A 10 6.54 -5.86 -5.60
N VAL A 11 7.46 -4.99 -5.23
CA VAL A 11 7.57 -4.54 -3.85
C VAL A 11 6.32 -3.78 -3.43
N VAL A 12 5.86 -2.89 -4.31
CA VAL A 12 4.66 -2.10 -4.03
C VAL A 12 3.43 -2.99 -3.97
N LEU A 13 3.31 -3.92 -4.91
CA LEU A 13 2.19 -4.86 -4.91
C LEU A 13 2.18 -5.70 -3.65
N GLN A 14 3.35 -6.13 -3.19
CA GLN A 14 3.43 -6.91 -1.96
C GLN A 14 2.98 -6.09 -0.76
N ALA A 15 3.36 -4.81 -0.71
CA ALA A 15 2.93 -3.94 0.37
C ALA A 15 1.41 -3.78 0.40
N VAL A 16 0.80 -3.64 -0.78
CA VAL A 16 -0.65 -3.54 -0.88
C VAL A 16 -1.31 -4.82 -0.35
N LYS A 17 -0.80 -5.97 -0.77
CA LYS A 17 -1.35 -7.24 -0.33
C LYS A 17 -1.19 -7.42 1.18
N ASP A 18 -0.04 -7.05 1.70
CA ASP A 18 0.22 -7.17 3.13
C ASP A 18 -0.72 -6.29 3.94
N TRP A 19 -0.95 -5.07 3.47
CA TRP A 19 -1.86 -4.15 4.14
C TRP A 19 -3.27 -4.72 4.20
N ARG A 20 -3.75 -5.23 3.07
CA ARG A 20 -5.11 -5.78 3.00
C ARG A 20 -5.25 -7.01 3.88
N SER A 21 -4.24 -7.86 3.88
CA SER A 21 -4.23 -9.06 4.69
C SER A 21 -4.23 -8.71 6.18
N ALA A 22 -3.38 -7.75 6.56
CA ALA A 22 -3.31 -7.28 7.94
C ALA A 22 -4.63 -6.67 8.39
N ARG A 23 -5.30 -5.98 7.49
CA ARG A 23 -6.59 -5.37 7.78
C ARG A 23 -7.61 -6.44 8.15
N LYS A 24 -7.61 -7.54 7.42
CA LYS A 24 -8.53 -8.65 7.69
C LYS A 24 -8.26 -9.29 9.04
N ARG A 25 -6.99 -9.32 9.46
CA ARG A 25 -6.60 -9.94 10.72
C ARG A 25 -6.59 -8.98 11.89
N ASN A 26 -6.90 -7.70 11.63
CA ASN A 26 -6.81 -6.65 12.63
C ASN A 26 -5.38 -6.53 13.19
N ASP A 27 -4.41 -6.71 12.31
CA ASP A 27 -3.00 -6.63 12.67
C ASP A 27 -2.53 -5.19 12.50
N SER A 28 -2.75 -4.37 13.53
CA SER A 28 -2.44 -2.95 13.43
C SER A 28 -0.96 -2.68 13.29
N ARG A 29 -0.10 -3.55 13.80
CA ARG A 29 1.33 -3.37 13.66
C ARG A 29 1.75 -3.44 12.20
N THR A 30 1.29 -4.46 11.48
CA THR A 30 1.61 -4.62 10.07
C THR A 30 0.98 -3.50 9.25
N ILE A 31 -0.24 -3.09 9.61
CA ILE A 31 -0.89 -1.96 8.95
C ILE A 31 -0.01 -0.72 9.07
N HIS A 32 0.49 -0.44 10.28
CA HIS A 32 1.35 0.71 10.51
C HIS A 32 2.62 0.65 9.69
N GLU A 33 3.22 -0.52 9.60
CA GLU A 33 4.45 -0.69 8.84
C GLU A 33 4.21 -0.43 7.36
N CYS A 34 3.13 -0.95 6.83
CA CYS A 34 2.78 -0.73 5.42
C CYS A 34 2.47 0.73 5.15
N GLU A 35 1.75 1.38 6.06
CA GLU A 35 1.44 2.80 5.89
C GLU A 35 2.69 3.65 5.93
N ALA A 36 3.63 3.31 6.81
CA ALA A 36 4.90 4.02 6.87
C ALA A 36 5.66 3.90 5.55
N PHE A 37 5.60 2.72 4.93
CA PHE A 37 6.23 2.53 3.62
C PHE A 37 5.58 3.43 2.57
N PHE A 38 4.25 3.46 2.52
CA PHE A 38 3.55 4.26 1.53
C PHE A 38 3.82 5.76 1.70
N LEU A 39 3.99 6.20 2.93
CA LEU A 39 4.19 7.61 3.22
C LEU A 39 5.65 8.02 3.19
N SER A 40 6.57 7.06 3.07
CA SER A 40 7.99 7.34 3.00
C SER A 40 8.39 7.70 1.58
N GLY A 41 9.56 8.34 1.44
CA GLY A 41 10.09 8.64 0.13
C GLY A 41 10.45 7.41 -0.69
N ARG A 42 10.53 6.25 -0.05
CA ARG A 42 10.88 5.01 -0.74
C ARG A 42 9.84 4.62 -1.79
N PHE A 43 8.57 4.90 -1.51
CA PHE A 43 7.52 4.55 -2.46
C PHE A 43 7.77 5.22 -3.81
N ASN A 44 8.18 6.47 -3.79
CA ASN A 44 8.40 7.24 -5.01
C ASN A 44 9.61 6.73 -5.80
N LEU A 45 10.48 5.96 -5.18
CA LEU A 45 11.62 5.37 -5.88
C LEU A 45 11.19 4.21 -6.78
N PHE A 46 10.04 3.62 -6.52
CA PHE A 46 9.59 2.43 -7.23
C PHE A 46 8.56 2.73 -8.30
N ASN A 47 7.87 3.86 -8.20
CA ASN A 47 6.89 4.22 -9.22
C ASN A 47 6.56 5.70 -9.09
N ASP A 48 5.79 6.21 -10.07
CA ASP A 48 5.44 7.62 -10.14
C ASP A 48 4.16 7.95 -9.37
N LEU A 49 3.55 6.98 -8.74
CA LEU A 49 2.31 7.19 -8.01
C LEU A 49 2.61 7.77 -6.64
N ASP A 50 1.64 8.56 -6.15
CA ASP A 50 1.72 9.11 -4.81
C ASP A 50 1.30 8.04 -3.81
N GLY A 51 2.23 7.68 -2.91
CA GLY A 51 1.95 6.66 -1.91
C GLY A 51 0.78 7.03 -1.01
N GLU A 52 0.63 8.31 -0.69
CA GLU A 52 -0.48 8.75 0.13
C GLU A 52 -1.81 8.52 -0.58
N ALA A 53 -1.86 8.79 -1.87
CA ALA A 53 -3.08 8.58 -2.63
C ALA A 53 -3.45 7.10 -2.69
N VAL A 54 -2.45 6.24 -2.86
CA VAL A 54 -2.67 4.80 -2.86
C VAL A 54 -3.21 4.35 -1.51
N LEU A 55 -2.61 4.85 -0.42
CA LEU A 55 -3.02 4.49 0.92
C LEU A 55 -4.45 4.93 1.21
N GLN A 56 -4.81 6.15 0.81
CA GLN A 56 -6.17 6.63 0.99
C GLN A 56 -7.17 5.76 0.25
N LYS A 57 -6.80 5.33 -0.94
CA LYS A 57 -7.67 4.44 -1.71
C LYS A 57 -7.85 3.10 -1.01
N LEU A 58 -6.78 2.56 -0.45
CA LEU A 58 -6.86 1.32 0.31
C LEU A 58 -7.79 1.47 1.52
N ARG A 59 -7.67 2.57 2.24
CA ARG A 59 -8.52 2.82 3.40
C ARG A 59 -9.98 2.93 3.02
N ARG A 60 -10.24 3.51 1.87
CA ARG A 60 -11.60 3.68 1.39
C ARG A 60 -12.23 2.34 1.02
N GLU A 61 -11.43 1.45 0.46
CA GLU A 61 -11.90 0.11 0.08
C GLU A 61 -12.01 -0.82 1.27
N GLY A 62 -11.15 -0.63 2.24
CA GLY A 62 -11.10 -1.47 3.41
C GLY A 62 -12.08 -1.05 4.46
#